data_5628dc7944caeaf1cb6e51dbcde76539
#
_entry.id   5628dc7944caeaf1cb6e51dbcde76539
#
_cell.length_a   1.000
_cell.length_b   1.000
_cell.length_c   1.000
_cell.angle_alpha   90.00
_cell.angle_beta   90.00
_cell.angle_gamma   90.00
#
_symmetry.space_group_name_H-M   'P 1'
#
loop_
_entity.id
_entity.type
_entity.pdbx_description
1 polymer ?
#
loop_
_entity_poly.entity_id
_entity_poly.type
_entity_poly.pdbx_seq_one_letter_code
_entity_poly.pdbx_strand_id
1 'polypeptide(L)'
;MSKLLSGQVALVTGGAAGIGRATAQAFAAAGVKVVVADLDSAGGEGTVEAIRQAGGEAVFIRCDVTRDAEVKALVEGCAAAYGRLDYAFNNAGIEIEQGKLADGNEAEFDAIMAVNVKGVWLCMKHQIPLMLAQGGGAIVNTASVAGLGAAPKMSIYAASKHAVIGLTKSAAIEYAKKGIRVNAVCPAVIDTDMFRRAYEADPRKAEFAAAMHPLGRVGRVEEIAAAVLYLCS
;
A
#
# COMPACT_ATOMS: atom_id res chain seq x y z
N MET A 1 2.67 -17.97 -13.66
CA MET A 1 1.87 -16.80 -13.21
C MET A 1 1.69 -15.70 -14.27
N SER A 2 2.60 -15.52 -15.23
CA SER A 2 2.59 -14.34 -16.12
C SER A 2 1.41 -14.18 -17.09
N LYS A 3 0.67 -15.22 -17.43
CA LYS A 3 -0.46 -15.11 -18.39
C LYS A 3 -1.83 -14.79 -17.75
N LEU A 4 -2.00 -15.04 -16.46
CA LEU A 4 -3.29 -14.83 -15.76
C LEU A 4 -3.62 -13.36 -15.49
N LEU A 5 -2.62 -12.48 -15.39
CA LEU A 5 -2.77 -11.08 -15.05
C LEU A 5 -2.55 -10.12 -16.23
N SER A 6 -2.10 -10.63 -17.39
CA SER A 6 -1.72 -9.81 -18.54
C SER A 6 -2.88 -9.00 -19.09
N GLY A 7 -2.61 -7.73 -19.39
CA GLY A 7 -3.60 -6.78 -19.94
C GLY A 7 -4.55 -6.16 -18.92
N GLN A 8 -4.43 -6.52 -17.64
CA GLN A 8 -5.17 -5.92 -16.54
C GLN A 8 -4.47 -4.66 -16.04
N VAL A 9 -5.15 -3.90 -15.20
CA VAL A 9 -4.70 -2.59 -14.68
C VAL A 9 -4.61 -2.62 -13.17
N ALA A 10 -3.47 -2.20 -12.62
CA ALA A 10 -3.24 -2.03 -11.20
C ALA A 10 -3.01 -0.56 -10.84
N LEU A 11 -3.58 -0.11 -9.72
CA LEU A 11 -3.28 1.16 -9.06
C LEU A 11 -2.53 0.89 -7.76
N VAL A 12 -1.37 1.52 -7.58
CA VAL A 12 -0.53 1.38 -6.39
C VAL A 12 -0.31 2.74 -5.76
N THR A 13 -0.79 2.97 -4.54
CA THR A 13 -0.49 4.17 -3.75
C THR A 13 0.76 3.98 -2.90
N GLY A 14 1.51 5.05 -2.63
CA GLY A 14 2.81 4.95 -2.00
C GLY A 14 3.83 4.23 -2.90
N GLY A 15 3.72 4.44 -4.22
CA GLY A 15 4.48 3.71 -5.23
C GLY A 15 5.85 4.29 -5.53
N ALA A 16 6.25 5.38 -4.89
CA ALA A 16 7.54 6.04 -5.10
C ALA A 16 8.72 5.28 -4.48
N ALA A 17 8.50 4.43 -3.48
CA ALA A 17 9.57 3.73 -2.77
C ALA A 17 9.11 2.40 -2.15
N GLY A 18 10.03 1.65 -1.57
CA GLY A 18 9.80 0.50 -0.71
C GLY A 18 8.85 -0.55 -1.28
N ILE A 19 7.90 -0.99 -0.46
CA ILE A 19 6.91 -2.03 -0.80
C ILE A 19 6.06 -1.63 -2.02
N GLY A 20 5.64 -0.36 -2.09
CA GLY A 20 4.82 0.14 -3.20
C GLY A 20 5.55 0.06 -4.53
N ARG A 21 6.79 0.55 -4.59
CA ARG A 21 7.64 0.47 -5.79
C ARG A 21 7.85 -0.98 -6.23
N ALA A 22 8.25 -1.86 -5.29
CA ALA A 22 8.48 -3.27 -5.60
C ALA A 22 7.20 -3.96 -6.11
N THR A 23 6.04 -3.63 -5.54
CA THR A 23 4.75 -4.17 -5.98
C THR A 23 4.37 -3.65 -7.36
N ALA A 24 4.57 -2.36 -7.64
CA ALA A 24 4.33 -1.78 -8.96
C ALA A 24 5.19 -2.46 -10.04
N GLN A 25 6.47 -2.67 -9.76
CA GLN A 25 7.39 -3.39 -10.66
C GLN A 25 6.98 -4.86 -10.84
N ALA A 26 6.55 -5.54 -9.78
CA ALA A 26 6.11 -6.92 -9.85
C ALA A 26 4.83 -7.07 -10.68
N PHE A 27 3.85 -6.16 -10.55
CA PHE A 27 2.68 -6.12 -11.42
C PHE A 27 3.07 -5.94 -12.88
N ALA A 28 3.93 -4.97 -13.17
CA ALA A 28 4.40 -4.71 -14.54
C ALA A 28 5.13 -5.92 -15.14
N ALA A 29 6.00 -6.59 -14.37
CA ALA A 29 6.67 -7.82 -14.78
C ALA A 29 5.69 -8.98 -15.04
N ALA A 30 4.51 -8.98 -14.45
CA ALA A 30 3.42 -9.91 -14.72
C ALA A 30 2.53 -9.50 -15.92
N GLY A 31 2.88 -8.41 -16.64
CA GLY A 31 2.15 -7.91 -17.81
C GLY A 31 0.93 -7.03 -17.47
N VAL A 32 0.84 -6.56 -16.22
CA VAL A 32 -0.20 -5.63 -15.77
C VAL A 32 0.24 -4.19 -16.09
N LYS A 33 -0.68 -3.36 -16.57
CA LYS A 33 -0.47 -1.92 -16.72
C LYS A 33 -0.60 -1.25 -15.34
N VAL A 34 0.31 -0.34 -15.00
CA VAL A 34 0.39 0.16 -13.63
C VAL A 34 0.18 1.68 -13.57
N VAL A 35 -0.73 2.10 -12.70
CA VAL A 35 -0.79 3.48 -12.23
C VAL A 35 -0.04 3.57 -10.91
N VAL A 36 1.05 4.31 -10.90
CA VAL A 36 1.85 4.61 -9.71
C VAL A 36 1.35 5.93 -9.13
N ALA A 37 0.98 5.94 -7.87
CA ALA A 37 0.52 7.15 -7.18
C ALA A 37 1.35 7.41 -5.93
N ASP A 38 1.78 8.66 -5.75
CA ASP A 38 2.54 9.11 -4.58
C ASP A 38 2.49 10.64 -4.44
N LEU A 39 2.88 11.16 -3.28
CA LEU A 39 3.20 12.58 -3.09
C LEU A 39 4.58 12.95 -3.66
N ASP A 40 5.54 12.02 -3.60
CA ASP A 40 6.88 12.18 -4.15
C ASP A 40 6.87 11.97 -5.66
N SER A 41 6.81 13.06 -6.40
CA SER A 41 6.80 13.02 -7.87
C SER A 41 8.10 12.43 -8.44
N ALA A 42 9.25 12.77 -7.88
CA ALA A 42 10.54 12.29 -8.40
C ALA A 42 10.68 10.77 -8.20
N GLY A 43 10.34 10.27 -7.01
CA GLY A 43 10.34 8.83 -6.73
C GLY A 43 9.31 8.06 -7.56
N GLY A 44 8.11 8.64 -7.76
CA GLY A 44 7.04 8.04 -8.56
C GLY A 44 7.41 7.94 -10.04
N GLU A 45 7.92 9.01 -10.64
CA GLU A 45 8.43 9.01 -12.02
C GLU A 45 9.61 8.03 -12.18
N GLY A 46 10.52 7.97 -11.19
CA GLY A 46 11.62 6.99 -11.18
C GLY A 46 11.11 5.55 -11.17
N THR A 47 10.00 5.26 -10.48
CA THR A 47 9.36 3.93 -10.51
C THR A 47 8.79 3.63 -11.90
N VAL A 48 8.09 4.60 -12.51
CA VAL A 48 7.53 4.46 -13.86
C VAL A 48 8.63 4.23 -14.90
N GLU A 49 9.72 5.00 -14.82
CA GLU A 49 10.86 4.86 -15.73
C GLU A 49 11.50 3.47 -15.63
N ALA A 50 11.73 2.97 -14.40
CA ALA A 50 12.25 1.62 -14.19
C ALA A 50 11.34 0.53 -14.77
N ILE A 51 10.00 0.69 -14.64
CA ILE A 51 9.02 -0.22 -15.24
C ILE A 51 9.11 -0.20 -16.77
N ARG A 52 9.19 0.99 -17.38
CA ARG A 52 9.29 1.15 -18.84
C ARG A 52 10.60 0.60 -19.40
N GLN A 53 11.70 0.82 -18.72
CA GLN A 53 13.02 0.26 -19.09
C GLN A 53 13.02 -1.28 -19.04
N ALA A 54 12.23 -1.88 -18.14
CA ALA A 54 12.03 -3.32 -18.08
C ALA A 54 10.98 -3.84 -19.12
N GLY A 55 10.46 -2.97 -19.99
CA GLY A 55 9.48 -3.33 -21.03
C GLY A 55 8.02 -3.36 -20.55
N GLY A 56 7.73 -2.88 -19.35
CA GLY A 56 6.39 -2.75 -18.81
C GLY A 56 5.70 -1.43 -19.19
N GLU A 57 4.43 -1.31 -18.83
CA GLU A 57 3.61 -0.12 -19.11
C GLU A 57 3.15 0.51 -17.78
N ALA A 58 3.51 1.77 -17.55
CA ALA A 58 3.11 2.49 -16.36
C ALA A 58 2.96 3.99 -16.60
N VAL A 59 2.12 4.63 -15.76
CA VAL A 59 1.97 6.09 -15.65
C VAL A 59 2.06 6.51 -14.20
N PHE A 60 2.51 7.73 -13.95
CA PHE A 60 2.54 8.33 -12.63
C PHE A 60 1.41 9.36 -12.50
N ILE A 61 0.75 9.37 -11.35
CA ILE A 61 -0.23 10.41 -10.97
C ILE A 61 0.09 10.85 -9.54
N ARG A 62 0.45 12.12 -9.38
CA ARG A 62 0.65 12.70 -8.04
C ARG A 62 -0.67 12.70 -7.27
N CYS A 63 -0.66 12.21 -6.02
CA CYS A 63 -1.85 12.14 -5.20
C CYS A 63 -1.52 12.22 -3.72
N ASP A 64 -2.16 13.15 -3.02
CA ASP A 64 -2.28 13.14 -1.57
C ASP A 64 -3.52 12.31 -1.20
N VAL A 65 -3.29 11.12 -0.65
CA VAL A 65 -4.37 10.19 -0.27
C VAL A 65 -5.27 10.73 0.85
N THR A 66 -4.87 11.78 1.56
CA THR A 66 -5.68 12.42 2.59
C THR A 66 -6.77 13.33 2.03
N ARG A 67 -6.72 13.65 0.72
CA ARG A 67 -7.58 14.60 0.02
C ARG A 67 -8.56 13.89 -0.92
N ASP A 68 -9.84 13.93 -0.57
CA ASP A 68 -10.90 13.25 -1.33
C ASP A 68 -10.89 13.59 -2.82
N ALA A 69 -10.73 14.87 -3.17
CA ALA A 69 -10.70 15.31 -4.55
C ALA A 69 -9.49 14.77 -5.33
N GLU A 70 -8.31 14.65 -4.69
CA GLU A 70 -7.12 14.10 -5.34
C GLU A 70 -7.24 12.59 -5.55
N VAL A 71 -7.79 11.86 -4.57
CA VAL A 71 -8.06 10.41 -4.72
C VAL A 71 -9.11 10.14 -5.79
N LYS A 72 -10.17 10.96 -5.85
CA LYS A 72 -11.15 10.88 -6.94
C LYS A 72 -10.48 11.08 -8.30
N ALA A 73 -9.70 12.15 -8.45
CA ALA A 73 -8.98 12.44 -9.70
C ALA A 73 -7.97 11.33 -10.06
N LEU A 74 -7.31 10.71 -9.07
CA LEU A 74 -6.42 9.56 -9.27
C LEU A 74 -7.16 8.38 -9.93
N VAL A 75 -8.32 8.01 -9.39
CA VAL A 75 -9.11 6.86 -9.91
C VAL A 75 -9.70 7.20 -11.30
N GLU A 76 -10.17 8.42 -11.50
CA GLU A 76 -10.60 8.91 -12.81
C GLU A 76 -9.46 8.92 -13.82
N GLY A 77 -8.25 9.35 -13.41
CA GLY A 77 -7.04 9.30 -14.22
C GLY A 77 -6.61 7.87 -14.58
N CYS A 78 -6.78 6.92 -13.68
CA CYS A 78 -6.57 5.50 -13.98
C CYS A 78 -7.54 5.02 -15.07
N ALA A 79 -8.81 5.33 -14.93
CA ALA A 79 -9.83 4.99 -15.94
C ALA A 79 -9.57 5.69 -17.29
N ALA A 80 -9.14 6.94 -17.28
CA ALA A 80 -8.79 7.67 -18.49
C ALA A 80 -7.56 7.08 -19.21
N ALA A 81 -6.54 6.67 -18.46
CA ALA A 81 -5.32 6.10 -19.02
C ALA A 81 -5.53 4.69 -19.60
N TYR A 82 -6.31 3.84 -18.92
CA TYR A 82 -6.36 2.41 -19.23
C TYR A 82 -7.77 1.82 -19.36
N GLY A 83 -8.81 2.58 -19.11
CA GLY A 83 -10.21 2.20 -19.30
C GLY A 83 -10.79 1.31 -18.18
N ARG A 84 -9.97 0.86 -17.22
CA ARG A 84 -10.37 -0.09 -16.17
C ARG A 84 -9.47 -0.03 -14.94
N LEU A 85 -9.87 -0.69 -13.85
CA LEU A 85 -9.07 -0.92 -12.65
C LEU A 85 -9.36 -2.31 -12.09
N ASP A 86 -8.45 -3.26 -12.30
CA ASP A 86 -8.62 -4.64 -11.84
C ASP A 86 -8.09 -4.86 -10.45
N TYR A 87 -6.95 -4.23 -10.16
CA TYR A 87 -6.23 -4.38 -8.91
C TYR A 87 -5.94 -3.04 -8.27
N ALA A 88 -6.15 -2.94 -6.97
CA ALA A 88 -5.74 -1.79 -6.19
C ALA A 88 -4.88 -2.23 -5.01
N PHE A 89 -3.71 -1.64 -4.88
CA PHE A 89 -2.86 -1.80 -3.71
C PHE A 89 -2.76 -0.47 -2.96
N ASN A 90 -3.56 -0.36 -1.88
CA ASN A 90 -3.60 0.81 -1.02
C ASN A 90 -2.48 0.68 0.01
N ASN A 91 -1.29 1.17 -0.35
CA ASN A 91 -0.07 0.99 0.41
C ASN A 91 0.46 2.28 1.05
N ALA A 92 0.07 3.45 0.57
CA ALA A 92 0.47 4.71 1.18
C ALA A 92 0.24 4.71 2.70
N GLY A 93 1.26 5.04 3.47
CA GLY A 93 1.20 5.04 4.92
C GLY A 93 2.43 5.67 5.54
N ILE A 94 2.28 6.18 6.76
CA ILE A 94 3.35 6.77 7.56
C ILE A 94 3.42 6.12 8.93
N GLU A 95 4.63 6.12 9.49
CA GLU A 95 4.94 5.82 10.88
C GLU A 95 5.93 6.89 11.34
N ILE A 96 5.52 7.73 12.27
CA ILE A 96 6.30 8.89 12.77
C ILE A 96 6.36 8.94 14.30
N GLU A 97 5.72 7.98 14.97
CA GLU A 97 5.55 7.92 16.40
C GLU A 97 6.81 7.37 17.09
N GLN A 98 7.31 8.05 18.10
CA GLN A 98 8.52 7.62 18.85
C GLN A 98 8.35 7.61 20.36
N GLY A 99 7.16 8.01 20.85
CA GLY A 99 6.84 8.18 22.27
C GLY A 99 5.99 7.07 22.86
N LYS A 100 5.87 7.05 24.18
CA LYS A 100 4.83 6.26 24.85
C LYS A 100 3.47 6.91 24.60
N LEU A 101 2.38 6.16 24.78
CA LEU A 101 1.01 6.63 24.55
C LEU A 101 0.71 8.00 25.19
N ALA A 102 1.16 8.23 26.43
CA ALA A 102 0.92 9.48 27.14
C ALA A 102 1.82 10.65 26.68
N ASP A 103 2.88 10.37 25.94
CA ASP A 103 3.83 11.36 25.42
C ASP A 103 3.50 11.76 23.97
N GLY A 104 2.48 11.14 23.35
CA GLY A 104 2.06 11.43 21.99
C GLY A 104 1.45 12.83 21.84
N ASN A 105 1.51 13.38 20.64
CA ASN A 105 0.92 14.67 20.34
C ASN A 105 -0.22 14.55 19.30
N GLU A 106 -1.15 15.51 19.37
CA GLU A 106 -2.35 15.53 18.52
C GLU A 106 -2.02 15.62 17.02
N ALA A 107 -0.99 16.38 16.65
CA ALA A 107 -0.61 16.53 15.25
C ALA A 107 -0.09 15.20 14.64
N GLU A 108 0.66 14.41 15.40
CA GLU A 108 1.06 13.06 14.96
C GLU A 108 -0.13 12.12 14.85
N PHE A 109 -1.06 12.18 15.81
CA PHE A 109 -2.31 11.42 15.76
C PHE A 109 -3.09 11.74 14.49
N ASP A 110 -3.34 13.01 14.24
CA ASP A 110 -4.09 13.46 13.07
C ASP A 110 -3.42 13.09 11.76
N ALA A 111 -2.10 13.25 11.66
CA ALA A 111 -1.36 12.88 10.46
C ALA A 111 -1.41 11.37 10.19
N ILE A 112 -1.17 10.53 11.21
CA ILE A 112 -1.21 9.07 11.08
C ILE A 112 -2.63 8.60 10.70
N MET A 113 -3.66 9.11 11.36
CA MET A 113 -5.05 8.73 11.06
C MET A 113 -5.49 9.23 9.69
N ALA A 114 -5.07 10.44 9.29
CA ALA A 114 -5.39 10.98 7.98
C ALA A 114 -4.79 10.13 6.84
N VAL A 115 -3.52 9.75 6.94
CA VAL A 115 -2.87 8.97 5.87
C VAL A 115 -3.29 7.50 5.95
N ASN A 116 -3.09 6.86 7.11
CA ASN A 116 -3.21 5.40 7.22
C ASN A 116 -4.65 4.90 7.22
N VAL A 117 -5.61 5.68 7.72
CA VAL A 117 -7.01 5.24 7.86
C VAL A 117 -7.88 5.94 6.82
N LYS A 118 -7.97 7.27 6.88
CA LYS A 118 -8.78 8.05 5.95
C LYS A 118 -8.33 7.84 4.52
N GLY A 119 -7.00 7.84 4.26
CA GLY A 119 -6.44 7.63 2.93
C GLY A 119 -6.85 6.29 2.33
N VAL A 120 -6.74 5.19 3.09
CA VAL A 120 -7.19 3.86 2.64
C VAL A 120 -8.70 3.83 2.39
N TRP A 121 -9.49 4.43 3.27
CA TRP A 121 -10.93 4.53 3.10
C TRP A 121 -11.30 5.33 1.85
N LEU A 122 -10.68 6.49 1.61
CA LEU A 122 -10.91 7.31 0.41
C LEU A 122 -10.54 6.55 -0.87
N CYS A 123 -9.42 5.83 -0.87
CA CYS A 123 -9.04 4.98 -1.99
C CYS A 123 -10.13 3.96 -2.30
N MET A 124 -10.57 3.17 -1.33
CA MET A 124 -11.64 2.19 -1.52
C MET A 124 -12.96 2.85 -1.94
N LYS A 125 -13.31 4.01 -1.35
CA LYS A 125 -14.52 4.78 -1.68
C LYS A 125 -14.61 5.08 -3.19
N HIS A 126 -13.50 5.42 -3.83
CA HIS A 126 -13.49 5.77 -5.26
C HIS A 126 -13.16 4.57 -6.17
N GLN A 127 -12.37 3.59 -5.71
CA GLN A 127 -12.03 2.39 -6.47
C GLN A 127 -13.22 1.44 -6.66
N ILE A 128 -13.99 1.23 -5.59
CA ILE A 128 -15.12 0.27 -5.58
C ILE A 128 -16.17 0.59 -6.64
N PRO A 129 -16.66 1.83 -6.80
CA PRO A 129 -17.64 2.14 -7.84
C PRO A 129 -17.13 1.81 -9.26
N LEU A 130 -15.86 2.07 -9.56
CA LEU A 130 -15.26 1.73 -10.85
C LEU A 130 -15.20 0.22 -11.05
N MET A 131 -14.76 -0.51 -10.02
CA MET A 131 -14.74 -1.99 -10.05
C MET A 131 -16.13 -2.61 -10.18
N LEU A 132 -17.14 -2.03 -9.55
CA LEU A 132 -18.54 -2.47 -9.69
C LEU A 132 -19.05 -2.28 -11.12
N ALA A 133 -18.74 -1.15 -11.74
CA ALA A 133 -19.18 -0.86 -13.11
C ALA A 133 -18.60 -1.82 -14.15
N GLN A 134 -17.43 -2.41 -13.88
CA GLN A 134 -16.76 -3.35 -14.77
C GLN A 134 -16.96 -4.82 -14.39
N GLY A 135 -17.71 -5.13 -13.30
CA GLY A 135 -18.10 -6.48 -12.89
C GLY A 135 -17.17 -7.14 -11.87
N GLY A 136 -16.24 -6.42 -11.28
CA GLY A 136 -15.39 -6.96 -10.19
C GLY A 136 -13.99 -6.36 -10.14
N GLY A 137 -13.19 -6.85 -9.19
CA GLY A 137 -11.81 -6.44 -8.98
C GLY A 137 -11.23 -7.01 -7.67
N ALA A 138 -9.98 -6.69 -7.40
CA ALA A 138 -9.34 -7.06 -6.14
C ALA A 138 -8.61 -5.87 -5.51
N ILE A 139 -8.83 -5.67 -4.22
CA ILE A 139 -8.20 -4.62 -3.43
C ILE A 139 -7.34 -5.29 -2.35
N VAL A 140 -6.11 -4.83 -2.20
CA VAL A 140 -5.24 -5.21 -1.09
C VAL A 140 -4.83 -3.94 -0.34
N ASN A 141 -5.03 -3.94 0.98
CA ASN A 141 -4.66 -2.84 1.86
C ASN A 141 -3.40 -3.20 2.67
N THR A 142 -2.51 -2.26 2.87
CA THR A 142 -1.34 -2.45 3.74
C THR A 142 -1.69 -2.14 5.19
N ALA A 143 -1.95 -3.20 5.98
CA ALA A 143 -1.99 -3.12 7.43
C ALA A 143 -0.57 -3.28 8.02
N SER A 144 -0.41 -4.02 9.09
CA SER A 144 0.86 -4.34 9.75
C SER A 144 0.64 -5.46 10.77
N VAL A 145 1.67 -6.14 11.22
CA VAL A 145 1.60 -6.94 12.45
C VAL A 145 1.15 -6.10 13.66
N ALA A 146 1.45 -4.80 13.66
CA ALA A 146 0.93 -3.85 14.64
C ALA A 146 -0.61 -3.66 14.58
N GLY A 147 -1.26 -4.11 13.51
CA GLY A 147 -2.72 -4.18 13.40
C GLY A 147 -3.31 -5.47 13.94
N LEU A 148 -2.48 -6.42 14.35
CA LEU A 148 -2.86 -7.73 14.92
C LEU A 148 -2.52 -7.86 16.40
N GLY A 149 -1.66 -6.97 16.91
CA GLY A 149 -1.19 -6.98 18.29
C GLY A 149 -0.70 -5.63 18.75
N ALA A 150 -0.15 -5.57 19.96
CA ALA A 150 0.38 -4.35 20.53
C ALA A 150 1.72 -3.95 19.88
N ALA A 151 1.94 -2.64 19.72
CA ALA A 151 3.19 -2.06 19.26
C ALA A 151 3.65 -0.96 20.23
N PRO A 152 4.50 -1.27 21.22
CA PRO A 152 4.99 -0.30 22.18
C PRO A 152 5.68 0.88 21.50
N LYS A 153 5.36 2.11 21.93
CA LYS A 153 5.81 3.39 21.35
C LYS A 153 5.30 3.71 19.93
N MET A 154 4.34 2.92 19.46
CA MET A 154 3.66 3.09 18.16
C MET A 154 2.16 2.84 18.32
N SER A 155 1.57 3.38 19.38
CA SER A 155 0.18 3.11 19.77
C SER A 155 -0.85 3.66 18.78
N ILE A 156 -0.60 4.86 18.26
CA ILE A 156 -1.46 5.52 17.25
C ILE A 156 -1.34 4.76 15.92
N TYR A 157 -0.10 4.44 15.53
CA TYR A 157 0.14 3.62 14.34
C TYR A 157 -0.55 2.26 14.45
N ALA A 158 -0.42 1.57 15.59
CA ALA A 158 -1.10 0.30 15.84
C ALA A 158 -2.61 0.45 15.72
N ALA A 159 -3.21 1.47 16.34
CA ALA A 159 -4.63 1.76 16.23
C ALA A 159 -5.04 2.00 14.76
N SER A 160 -4.25 2.75 13.99
CA SER A 160 -4.49 2.99 12.57
C SER A 160 -4.50 1.68 11.76
N LYS A 161 -3.58 0.76 12.05
CA LYS A 161 -3.47 -0.52 11.33
C LYS A 161 -4.56 -1.53 11.73
N HIS A 162 -5.05 -1.49 12.97
CA HIS A 162 -6.28 -2.20 13.36
C HIS A 162 -7.50 -1.65 12.61
N ALA A 163 -7.61 -0.33 12.45
CA ALA A 163 -8.68 0.30 11.69
C ALA A 163 -8.66 -0.14 10.21
N VAL A 164 -7.49 -0.23 9.57
CA VAL A 164 -7.36 -0.75 8.19
C VAL A 164 -7.88 -2.18 8.08
N ILE A 165 -7.60 -3.05 9.06
CA ILE A 165 -8.11 -4.42 9.09
C ILE A 165 -9.64 -4.42 9.22
N GLY A 166 -10.20 -3.55 10.07
CA GLY A 166 -11.65 -3.37 10.21
C GLY A 166 -12.31 -2.95 8.89
N LEU A 167 -11.78 -1.91 8.24
CA LEU A 167 -12.25 -1.43 6.94
C LEU A 167 -12.17 -2.54 5.87
N THR A 168 -11.07 -3.27 5.83
CA THR A 168 -10.85 -4.39 4.89
C THR A 168 -11.90 -5.48 5.05
N LYS A 169 -12.15 -5.93 6.28
CA LYS A 169 -13.15 -6.97 6.57
C LYS A 169 -14.56 -6.53 6.21
N SER A 170 -14.93 -5.29 6.54
CA SER A 170 -16.24 -4.72 6.23
C SER A 170 -16.46 -4.66 4.72
N ALA A 171 -15.52 -4.06 3.98
CA ALA A 171 -15.61 -3.97 2.53
C ALA A 171 -15.63 -5.37 1.86
N ALA A 172 -14.85 -6.33 2.36
CA ALA A 172 -14.84 -7.69 1.83
C ALA A 172 -16.24 -8.33 1.90
N ILE A 173 -16.95 -8.18 3.02
CA ILE A 173 -18.30 -8.74 3.20
C ILE A 173 -19.34 -7.98 2.35
N GLU A 174 -19.25 -6.65 2.31
CA GLU A 174 -20.21 -5.79 1.60
C GLU A 174 -20.20 -6.02 0.08
N TYR A 175 -19.02 -6.32 -0.48
CA TYR A 175 -18.84 -6.37 -1.93
C TYR A 175 -18.50 -7.77 -2.50
N ALA A 176 -18.38 -8.81 -1.65
CA ALA A 176 -18.07 -10.17 -2.10
C ALA A 176 -19.02 -10.69 -3.18
N LYS A 177 -20.34 -10.55 -2.96
CA LYS A 177 -21.37 -10.99 -3.91
C LYS A 177 -21.40 -10.18 -5.21
N LYS A 178 -20.65 -9.09 -5.27
CA LYS A 178 -20.52 -8.21 -6.44
C LYS A 178 -19.19 -8.41 -7.19
N GLY A 179 -18.47 -9.50 -6.86
CA GLY A 179 -17.23 -9.84 -7.54
C GLY A 179 -16.00 -9.04 -7.11
N ILE A 180 -16.07 -8.28 -6.00
CA ILE A 180 -14.91 -7.56 -5.48
C ILE A 180 -14.35 -8.31 -4.27
N ARG A 181 -13.07 -8.64 -4.32
CA ARG A 181 -12.31 -9.19 -3.19
C ARG A 181 -11.51 -8.10 -2.51
N VAL A 182 -11.54 -8.06 -1.18
CA VAL A 182 -10.78 -7.07 -0.40
C VAL A 182 -9.98 -7.81 0.67
N ASN A 183 -8.67 -7.66 0.64
CA ASN A 183 -7.73 -8.31 1.54
C ASN A 183 -6.77 -7.30 2.17
N ALA A 184 -6.05 -7.72 3.19
CA ALA A 184 -4.93 -6.96 3.75
C ALA A 184 -3.68 -7.82 3.85
N VAL A 185 -2.53 -7.20 3.63
CA VAL A 185 -1.24 -7.74 4.04
C VAL A 185 -0.84 -7.08 5.37
N CYS A 186 -0.23 -7.88 6.25
CA CYS A 186 0.21 -7.43 7.57
C CYS A 186 1.72 -7.63 7.71
N PRO A 187 2.56 -6.82 7.03
CA PRO A 187 4.00 -6.94 7.12
C PRO A 187 4.50 -6.74 8.56
N ALA A 188 5.55 -7.45 8.92
CA ALA A 188 6.40 -7.15 10.05
C ALA A 188 7.46 -6.12 9.63
N VAL A 189 8.68 -6.18 10.12
CA VAL A 189 9.73 -5.26 9.68
C VAL A 189 10.25 -5.68 8.32
N ILE A 190 10.17 -4.77 7.35
CA ILE A 190 10.59 -4.97 5.97
C ILE A 190 11.74 -4.00 5.66
N ASP A 191 12.76 -4.48 4.93
CA ASP A 191 13.89 -3.66 4.50
C ASP A 191 13.45 -2.61 3.48
N THR A 192 13.11 -1.43 3.98
CA THR A 192 12.66 -0.26 3.25
C THR A 192 13.47 0.96 3.67
N ASP A 193 13.41 2.03 2.89
CA ASP A 193 14.03 3.30 3.28
C ASP A 193 13.42 3.86 4.59
N MET A 194 12.15 3.57 4.87
CA MET A 194 11.51 3.90 6.15
C MET A 194 12.21 3.16 7.31
N PHE A 195 12.46 1.86 7.16
CA PHE A 195 13.17 1.05 8.15
C PHE A 195 14.61 1.55 8.31
N ARG A 196 15.35 1.76 7.21
CA ARG A 196 16.74 2.21 7.24
C ARG A 196 16.88 3.52 7.99
N ARG A 197 16.08 4.53 7.67
CA ARG A 197 16.07 5.83 8.38
C ARG A 197 15.83 5.70 9.87
N ALA A 198 14.93 4.80 10.29
CA ALA A 198 14.62 4.59 11.69
C ALA A 198 15.78 3.93 12.49
N TYR A 199 16.67 3.20 11.80
CA TYR A 199 17.69 2.36 12.44
C TYR A 199 19.14 2.69 12.01
N GLU A 200 19.39 3.57 11.04
CA GLU A 200 20.73 3.99 10.61
C GLU A 200 21.56 4.56 11.78
N ALA A 201 20.90 5.24 12.72
CA ALA A 201 21.57 5.84 13.88
C ALA A 201 22.01 4.81 14.96
N ASP A 202 21.52 3.59 14.94
CA ASP A 202 21.86 2.55 15.92
C ASP A 202 21.78 1.13 15.31
N PRO A 203 22.92 0.56 14.89
CA PRO A 203 22.99 -0.80 14.31
C PRO A 203 22.37 -1.90 15.20
N ARG A 204 22.40 -1.74 16.55
CA ARG A 204 21.81 -2.72 17.48
C ARG A 204 20.29 -2.84 17.30
N LYS A 205 19.63 -1.77 16.85
CA LYS A 205 18.19 -1.80 16.53
C LYS A 205 17.91 -2.68 15.30
N ALA A 206 18.78 -2.67 14.30
CA ALA A 206 18.66 -3.55 13.15
C ALA A 206 18.82 -5.02 13.52
N GLU A 207 19.82 -5.34 14.38
CA GLU A 207 20.01 -6.69 14.91
C GLU A 207 18.80 -7.14 15.74
N PHE A 208 18.28 -6.25 16.59
CA PHE A 208 17.07 -6.53 17.37
C PHE A 208 15.84 -6.77 16.47
N ALA A 209 15.67 -5.97 15.44
CA ALA A 209 14.58 -6.16 14.46
C ALA A 209 14.70 -7.51 13.75
N ALA A 210 15.90 -7.91 13.35
CA ALA A 210 16.14 -9.22 12.74
C ALA A 210 15.86 -10.37 13.73
N ALA A 211 16.28 -10.22 14.98
CA ALA A 211 16.07 -11.23 16.03
C ALA A 211 14.59 -11.44 16.40
N MET A 212 13.74 -10.42 16.21
CA MET A 212 12.29 -10.58 16.41
C MET A 212 11.61 -11.45 15.34
N HIS A 213 12.29 -11.71 14.22
CA HIS A 213 11.75 -12.55 13.16
C HIS A 213 12.29 -13.99 13.32
N PRO A 214 11.42 -15.02 13.30
CA PRO A 214 11.86 -16.42 13.38
C PRO A 214 12.87 -16.83 12.30
N LEU A 215 12.87 -16.15 11.15
CA LEU A 215 13.84 -16.37 10.07
C LEU A 215 15.21 -15.71 10.32
N GLY A 216 15.39 -14.99 11.45
CA GLY A 216 16.65 -14.30 11.79
C GLY A 216 16.99 -13.11 10.88
N ARG A 217 16.03 -12.60 10.09
CA ARG A 217 16.21 -11.44 9.22
C ARG A 217 14.92 -10.66 9.07
N VAL A 218 15.03 -9.40 8.73
CA VAL A 218 13.87 -8.61 8.26
C VAL A 218 13.36 -9.12 6.92
N GLY A 219 12.09 -8.85 6.61
CA GLY A 219 11.49 -9.21 5.32
C GLY A 219 12.04 -8.34 4.18
N ARG A 220 11.91 -8.83 2.94
CA ARG A 220 12.23 -8.08 1.73
C ARG A 220 10.96 -7.56 1.08
N VAL A 221 11.07 -6.44 0.38
CA VAL A 221 9.93 -5.80 -0.30
C VAL A 221 9.29 -6.73 -1.35
N GLU A 222 10.10 -7.57 -1.99
CA GLU A 222 9.64 -8.54 -3.00
C GLU A 222 8.75 -9.64 -2.38
N GLU A 223 8.96 -9.99 -1.12
CA GLU A 223 8.14 -10.99 -0.41
C GLU A 223 6.72 -10.46 -0.19
N ILE A 224 6.58 -9.16 0.11
CA ILE A 224 5.28 -8.52 0.22
C ILE A 224 4.63 -8.34 -1.16
N ALA A 225 5.40 -7.93 -2.17
CA ALA A 225 4.91 -7.81 -3.54
C ALA A 225 4.34 -9.14 -4.06
N ALA A 226 5.03 -10.27 -3.80
CA ALA A 226 4.54 -11.59 -4.18
C ALA A 226 3.21 -11.96 -3.50
N ALA A 227 3.07 -11.64 -2.20
CA ALA A 227 1.82 -11.85 -1.47
C ALA A 227 0.66 -10.99 -2.03
N VAL A 228 0.93 -9.72 -2.40
CA VAL A 228 -0.06 -8.84 -3.02
C VAL A 228 -0.51 -9.38 -4.37
N LEU A 229 0.42 -9.80 -5.24
CA LEU A 229 0.08 -10.40 -6.51
C LEU A 229 -0.76 -11.67 -6.35
N TYR A 230 -0.42 -12.54 -5.38
CA TYR A 230 -1.21 -13.73 -5.07
C TYR A 230 -2.63 -13.37 -4.63
N LEU A 231 -2.80 -12.36 -3.80
CA LEU A 231 -4.13 -11.92 -3.33
C LEU A 231 -4.94 -11.23 -4.43
N CYS A 232 -4.29 -10.75 -5.49
CA CYS A 232 -4.94 -10.15 -6.65
C CYS A 232 -5.29 -11.16 -7.75
N SER A 233 -4.63 -12.34 -7.76
CA SER A 233 -4.84 -13.39 -8.79
C SER A 233 -6.13 -14.21 -8.60
#